data_5fb4d83b46ead3e86f4a35d5b0430f86
#
_entry.id   5fb4d83b46ead3e86f4a35d5b0430f86
#
_cell.length_a   1.000
_cell.length_b   1.000
_cell.length_c   1.000
_cell.angle_alpha   90.00
_cell.angle_beta   90.00
_cell.angle_gamma   90.00
#
_symmetry.space_group_name_H-M   'P 1'
#
loop_
_entity.id
_entity.type
_entity.pdbx_description
1 polymer ?
#
loop_
_entity_poly.entity_id
_entity_poly.type
_entity_poly.pdbx_seq_one_letter_code
_entity_poly.pdbx_strand_id
1 'polypeptide(L)'
;VINQGHFRKNYFSVEHKRIVQIIASLISQKIHNLVQIQELKQEITQLRREVEYRDPKVSSYYFGNVIGRSKTIHHLVDRINTVVESVCNRMLKWDTTQSSEANMGLPSLLIHGETGTGKEFFFNNIYSRITEIFKQKKGDDFKLILRKTNIAAYSGEFTYSELFGHKKGAYTGAELSRQGILEEANGGVVFLDEIGDADPKTQVQLLRFLDTGVFMRLGENQTRYSRIFLIAATNKNLRKEIDEGRFREDLYHRLNALNFRIPTLNERKEDISDLATHFLGILFQAYKKGHKGEAFPRIEAKAVDYLVSYNYRGNVRELKNILMRALMFRQGSLITLENILEACQSESSNTTNTNKKIVNQIDLMLNKLEVGEGTFW
;
A
#
# COMPACT_ATOMS: atom_id res chain seq x y z
N VAL A 1 50.52 -11.05 12.31
CA VAL A 1 51.97 -11.25 12.60
C VAL A 1 52.64 -9.89 12.44
N ILE A 2 53.23 -9.38 13.54
CA ILE A 2 54.01 -8.14 13.50
C ILE A 2 55.43 -8.51 13.11
N ASN A 3 55.87 -8.02 11.95
CA ASN A 3 57.23 -8.28 11.46
C ASN A 3 58.12 -7.08 11.75
N GLN A 4 59.17 -7.31 12.54
CA GLN A 4 60.20 -6.30 12.82
C GLN A 4 61.54 -6.81 12.26
N GLY A 5 62.10 -6.11 11.30
CA GLY A 5 63.44 -6.38 10.75
C GLY A 5 64.48 -5.34 11.18
N HIS A 6 65.63 -5.79 11.70
CA HIS A 6 66.76 -4.94 11.95
C HIS A 6 68.08 -5.63 11.51
N PHE A 7 68.97 -4.87 10.90
CA PHE A 7 70.20 -5.40 10.28
C PHE A 7 71.33 -5.73 11.27
N ARG A 8 71.20 -5.40 12.59
CA ARG A 8 72.19 -5.69 13.61
C ARG A 8 71.79 -6.90 14.47
N LYS A 9 72.69 -7.86 14.59
CA LYS A 9 72.54 -9.01 15.46
C LYS A 9 72.45 -8.56 16.93
N ASN A 10 71.41 -9.03 17.69
CA ASN A 10 71.18 -8.70 19.09
C ASN A 10 70.73 -7.25 19.38
N TYR A 11 70.12 -6.54 18.46
CA TYR A 11 69.63 -5.19 18.71
C TYR A 11 68.39 -5.20 19.67
N PHE A 12 67.61 -6.26 19.66
CA PHE A 12 66.43 -6.39 20.51
C PHE A 12 66.76 -7.13 21.80
N SER A 13 66.58 -6.46 22.94
CA SER A 13 66.66 -7.04 24.26
C SER A 13 65.48 -7.96 24.54
N VAL A 14 65.56 -8.78 25.62
CA VAL A 14 64.45 -9.61 26.08
C VAL A 14 63.23 -8.77 26.41
N GLU A 15 63.45 -7.56 26.92
CA GLU A 15 62.34 -6.60 27.23
C GLU A 15 61.61 -6.12 25.96
N HIS A 16 62.36 -5.80 24.89
CA HIS A 16 61.75 -5.43 23.61
C HIS A 16 60.89 -6.57 23.05
N LYS A 17 61.29 -7.82 23.18
CA LYS A 17 60.49 -8.98 22.75
C LYS A 17 59.20 -9.10 23.60
N ARG A 18 59.28 -8.88 24.90
CA ARG A 18 58.08 -8.88 25.76
C ARG A 18 57.09 -7.77 25.40
N ILE A 19 57.59 -6.56 25.15
CA ILE A 19 56.76 -5.45 24.75
C ILE A 19 56.04 -5.76 23.43
N VAL A 20 56.72 -6.27 22.44
CA VAL A 20 56.15 -6.67 21.14
C VAL A 20 55.08 -7.78 21.33
N GLN A 21 55.34 -8.75 22.17
CA GLN A 21 54.33 -9.81 22.47
C GLN A 21 53.07 -9.26 23.14
N ILE A 22 53.24 -8.33 24.11
CA ILE A 22 52.09 -7.67 24.74
C ILE A 22 51.30 -6.86 23.72
N ILE A 23 51.98 -6.07 22.89
CA ILE A 23 51.31 -5.28 21.83
C ILE A 23 50.59 -6.21 20.84
N ALA A 24 51.22 -7.29 20.41
CA ALA A 24 50.63 -8.27 19.49
C ALA A 24 49.38 -8.93 20.11
N SER A 25 49.41 -9.29 21.39
CA SER A 25 48.28 -9.81 22.12
C SER A 25 47.13 -8.82 22.23
N LEU A 26 47.41 -7.55 22.58
CA LEU A 26 46.42 -6.49 22.65
C LEU A 26 45.76 -6.20 21.29
N ILE A 27 46.53 -6.17 20.21
CA ILE A 27 46.04 -5.99 18.85
C ILE A 27 45.15 -7.18 18.46
N SER A 28 45.61 -8.41 18.71
CA SER A 28 44.84 -9.63 18.43
C SER A 28 43.50 -9.63 19.17
N GLN A 29 43.49 -9.28 20.46
CA GLN A 29 42.29 -9.18 21.27
C GLN A 29 41.36 -8.07 20.74
N LYS A 30 41.92 -6.94 20.32
CA LYS A 30 41.13 -5.84 19.73
C LYS A 30 40.50 -6.24 18.41
N ILE A 31 41.21 -6.94 17.55
CA ILE A 31 40.70 -7.46 16.26
C ILE A 31 39.56 -8.49 16.55
N HIS A 32 39.80 -9.41 17.46
CA HIS A 32 38.81 -10.41 17.83
C HIS A 32 37.51 -9.74 18.32
N ASN A 33 37.62 -8.76 19.22
CA ASN A 33 36.47 -7.99 19.71
C ASN A 33 35.74 -7.23 18.60
N LEU A 34 36.46 -6.66 17.62
CA LEU A 34 35.85 -5.98 16.48
C LEU A 34 35.09 -6.93 15.56
N VAL A 35 35.61 -8.14 15.33
CA VAL A 35 34.91 -9.18 14.55
C VAL A 35 33.63 -9.60 15.30
N GLN A 36 33.69 -9.89 16.59
CA GLN A 36 32.52 -10.23 17.39
C GLN A 36 31.47 -9.11 17.40
N ILE A 37 31.89 -7.83 17.50
CA ILE A 37 30.97 -6.70 17.44
C ILE A 37 30.30 -6.64 16.05
N GLN A 38 31.01 -6.97 15.01
CA GLN A 38 30.47 -6.97 13.65
C GLN A 38 29.47 -8.11 13.43
N GLU A 39 29.76 -9.31 13.95
CA GLU A 39 28.84 -10.46 13.96
C GLU A 39 27.58 -10.17 14.78
N LEU A 40 27.73 -9.64 16.00
CA LEU A 40 26.60 -9.21 16.83
C LEU A 40 25.74 -8.12 16.18
N LYS A 41 26.37 -7.17 15.47
CA LYS A 41 25.62 -6.15 14.73
C LYS A 41 24.82 -6.77 13.57
N GLN A 42 25.36 -7.78 12.90
CA GLN A 42 24.62 -8.49 11.84
C GLN A 42 23.47 -9.28 12.44
N GLU A 43 23.70 -10.00 13.54
CA GLU A 43 22.67 -10.75 14.26
C GLU A 43 21.58 -9.83 14.81
N ILE A 44 21.94 -8.71 15.45
CA ILE A 44 20.98 -7.69 15.90
C ILE A 44 20.19 -7.12 14.73
N THR A 45 20.82 -6.90 13.59
CA THR A 45 20.14 -6.41 12.38
C THR A 45 19.17 -7.46 11.86
N GLN A 46 19.54 -8.73 11.89
CA GLN A 46 18.67 -9.84 11.50
C GLN A 46 17.53 -10.03 12.50
N LEU A 47 17.80 -10.00 13.80
CA LEU A 47 16.79 -10.08 14.87
C LEU A 47 15.86 -8.86 14.87
N ARG A 48 16.40 -7.66 14.61
CA ARG A 48 15.57 -6.47 14.41
C ARG A 48 14.63 -6.63 13.22
N ARG A 49 15.12 -7.13 12.09
CA ARG A 49 14.27 -7.44 10.93
C ARG A 49 13.18 -8.46 11.30
N GLU A 50 13.47 -9.46 12.10
CA GLU A 50 12.49 -10.45 12.57
C GLU A 50 11.49 -9.87 13.57
N VAL A 51 11.94 -9.00 14.49
CA VAL A 51 11.08 -8.32 15.50
C VAL A 51 10.26 -7.21 14.84
N GLU A 52 10.87 -6.37 14.01
CA GLU A 52 10.19 -5.34 13.20
C GLU A 52 9.13 -5.97 12.29
N TYR A 53 9.36 -7.20 11.87
CA TYR A 53 8.43 -8.00 11.10
C TYR A 53 7.23 -8.51 11.93
N ARG A 54 7.44 -8.80 13.25
CA ARG A 54 6.40 -9.29 14.15
C ARG A 54 5.57 -8.19 14.82
N ASP A 55 6.12 -6.97 14.94
CA ASP A 55 5.41 -5.82 15.49
C ASP A 55 5.01 -4.85 14.35
N PRO A 56 3.69 -4.73 14.05
CA PRO A 56 3.19 -3.84 13.00
C PRO A 56 3.52 -2.36 13.24
N LYS A 57 3.91 -1.98 14.47
CA LYS A 57 4.36 -0.62 14.82
C LYS A 57 5.84 -0.38 14.53
N VAL A 58 6.62 -1.45 14.34
CA VAL A 58 8.07 -1.42 14.22
C VAL A 58 8.54 -1.90 12.84
N SER A 59 7.64 -2.37 11.95
CA SER A 59 8.04 -2.77 10.59
C SER A 59 8.54 -1.56 9.82
N SER A 60 9.83 -1.31 9.93
CA SER A 60 10.57 -0.27 9.21
C SER A 60 10.90 -0.67 7.76
N TYR A 61 9.98 -1.38 7.10
CA TYR A 61 9.96 -1.28 5.65
C TYR A 61 9.65 0.17 5.32
N TYR A 62 10.36 0.75 4.41
CA TYR A 62 10.14 2.08 3.86
C TYR A 62 8.72 2.29 3.30
N PHE A 63 7.89 1.30 3.35
CA PHE A 63 6.45 1.26 3.19
C PHE A 63 5.79 0.88 4.52
N GLY A 64 6.07 1.58 5.52
CA GLY A 64 5.66 1.58 6.94
C GLY A 64 4.52 0.72 7.45
N ASN A 65 3.89 -0.17 6.68
CA ASN A 65 2.80 -1.05 7.11
C ASN A 65 2.52 -2.21 6.13
N VAL A 66 3.44 -2.54 5.22
CA VAL A 66 3.26 -3.74 4.39
C VAL A 66 3.57 -4.97 5.21
N ILE A 67 2.55 -5.78 5.48
CA ILE A 67 2.68 -7.03 6.22
C ILE A 67 2.77 -8.17 5.24
N GLY A 68 3.82 -8.99 5.36
CA GLY A 68 4.02 -10.16 4.54
C GLY A 68 5.45 -10.67 4.55
N ARG A 69 5.65 -12.00 4.45
CA ARG A 69 6.95 -12.70 4.36
C ARG A 69 7.26 -13.12 2.95
N SER A 70 6.30 -13.00 2.05
CA SER A 70 6.43 -13.51 0.71
C SER A 70 7.50 -12.75 -0.07
N LYS A 71 8.35 -13.50 -0.77
CA LYS A 71 9.36 -12.93 -1.65
C LYS A 71 8.73 -12.02 -2.71
N THR A 72 7.51 -12.34 -3.14
CA THR A 72 6.76 -11.58 -4.13
C THR A 72 6.44 -10.17 -3.62
N ILE A 73 5.99 -10.04 -2.37
CA ILE A 73 5.73 -8.73 -1.76
C ILE A 73 7.02 -7.95 -1.53
N HIS A 74 8.09 -8.60 -1.07
CA HIS A 74 9.39 -7.94 -0.90
C HIS A 74 9.89 -7.36 -2.21
N HIS A 75 9.93 -8.14 -3.29
CA HIS A 75 10.32 -7.66 -4.62
C HIS A 75 9.45 -6.53 -5.14
N LEU A 76 8.13 -6.59 -4.89
CA LEU A 76 7.23 -5.52 -5.26
C LEU A 76 7.56 -4.22 -4.54
N VAL A 77 7.77 -4.27 -3.23
CA VAL A 77 8.13 -3.10 -2.40
C VAL A 77 9.46 -2.50 -2.84
N ASP A 78 10.48 -3.31 -3.07
CA ASP A 78 11.79 -2.84 -3.53
C ASP A 78 11.70 -2.13 -4.89
N ARG A 79 10.96 -2.70 -5.84
CA ARG A 79 10.71 -2.07 -7.15
C ARG A 79 9.95 -0.76 -7.03
N ILE A 80 8.94 -0.70 -6.17
CA ILE A 80 8.17 0.51 -5.92
C ILE A 80 9.09 1.60 -5.34
N ASN A 81 9.95 1.28 -4.35
CA ASN A 81 10.89 2.23 -3.76
C ASN A 81 11.83 2.83 -4.80
N THR A 82 12.43 2.00 -5.66
CA THR A 82 13.32 2.44 -6.74
C THR A 82 12.62 3.40 -7.71
N VAL A 83 11.39 3.06 -8.10
CA VAL A 83 10.60 3.88 -9.01
C VAL A 83 10.20 5.21 -8.36
N VAL A 84 9.75 5.18 -7.10
CA VAL A 84 9.35 6.38 -6.36
C VAL A 84 10.50 7.36 -6.23
N GLU A 85 11.71 6.90 -5.89
CA GLU A 85 12.90 7.76 -5.82
C GLU A 85 13.22 8.43 -7.16
N SER A 86 13.15 7.67 -8.25
CA SER A 86 13.39 8.18 -9.61
C SER A 86 12.35 9.23 -10.01
N VAL A 87 11.07 8.98 -9.73
CA VAL A 87 9.96 9.90 -10.00
C VAL A 87 10.11 11.18 -9.16
N CYS A 88 10.41 11.06 -7.86
CA CYS A 88 10.63 12.21 -6.98
C CYS A 88 11.76 13.11 -7.47
N ASN A 89 12.89 12.53 -7.87
CA ASN A 89 14.03 13.28 -8.42
C ASN A 89 13.65 14.08 -9.68
N ARG A 90 12.74 13.57 -10.49
CA ARG A 90 12.23 14.27 -11.68
C ARG A 90 11.20 15.34 -11.32
N MET A 91 10.28 15.05 -10.39
CA MET A 91 9.32 16.04 -9.90
C MET A 91 10.00 17.25 -9.23
N LEU A 92 11.07 17.04 -8.48
CA LEU A 92 11.85 18.11 -7.84
C LEU A 92 12.52 19.05 -8.83
N LYS A 93 12.79 18.58 -10.06
CA LYS A 93 13.37 19.37 -11.16
C LYS A 93 12.34 20.14 -12.00
N TRP A 94 11.03 19.96 -11.76
CA TRP A 94 9.99 20.63 -12.58
C TRP A 94 10.11 22.16 -12.60
N ASP A 95 10.55 22.76 -11.50
CA ASP A 95 10.69 24.21 -11.37
C ASP A 95 11.94 24.76 -12.06
N THR A 96 12.94 23.91 -12.37
CA THR A 96 14.25 24.34 -12.87
C THR A 96 14.48 24.09 -14.37
N THR A 97 13.65 23.29 -15.01
CA THR A 97 13.81 22.92 -16.43
C THR A 97 12.94 23.78 -17.34
N GLN A 98 13.53 24.80 -17.97
CA GLN A 98 12.94 25.58 -19.08
C GLN A 98 13.14 24.91 -20.46
N SER A 99 13.72 23.71 -20.53
CA SER A 99 14.09 23.04 -21.77
C SER A 99 12.97 22.15 -22.33
N SER A 100 13.04 21.87 -23.65
CA SER A 100 12.13 21.00 -24.39
C SER A 100 11.97 19.58 -23.80
N GLU A 101 12.88 19.12 -22.98
CA GLU A 101 12.78 17.88 -22.20
C GLU A 101 11.72 17.95 -21.06
N ALA A 102 11.39 19.17 -20.60
CA ALA A 102 10.31 19.39 -19.62
C ALA A 102 8.92 19.08 -20.20
N ASN A 103 8.78 19.00 -21.51
CA ASN A 103 7.52 18.66 -22.18
C ASN A 103 7.23 17.14 -22.20
N MET A 104 8.22 16.28 -21.95
CA MET A 104 7.93 14.87 -21.65
C MET A 104 7.42 14.77 -20.23
N GLY A 105 6.10 14.63 -20.05
CA GLY A 105 5.44 14.42 -18.77
C GLY A 105 6.08 13.28 -17.96
N LEU A 106 5.77 13.21 -16.68
CA LEU A 106 6.16 12.04 -15.88
C LEU A 106 5.54 10.77 -16.47
N PRO A 107 6.25 9.64 -16.41
CA PRO A 107 5.61 8.37 -16.72
C PRO A 107 4.49 8.13 -15.71
N SER A 108 3.30 7.76 -16.17
CA SER A 108 2.20 7.33 -15.31
C SER A 108 2.51 5.98 -14.68
N LEU A 109 1.93 5.74 -13.52
CA LEU A 109 2.07 4.50 -12.78
C LEU A 109 0.73 3.76 -12.75
N LEU A 110 0.70 2.52 -13.24
CA LEU A 110 -0.46 1.65 -13.22
C LEU A 110 -0.31 0.58 -12.12
N ILE A 111 -1.26 0.56 -11.18
CA ILE A 111 -1.38 -0.48 -10.16
C ILE A 111 -2.53 -1.40 -10.56
N HIS A 112 -2.23 -2.64 -10.89
CA HIS A 112 -3.27 -3.59 -11.24
C HIS A 112 -3.26 -4.83 -10.34
N GLY A 113 -4.43 -5.42 -10.15
CA GLY A 113 -4.62 -6.60 -9.30
C GLY A 113 -6.09 -6.81 -9.00
N GLU A 114 -6.44 -8.01 -8.63
CA GLU A 114 -7.82 -8.38 -8.32
C GLU A 114 -8.44 -7.49 -7.24
N THR A 115 -9.78 -7.54 -7.17
CA THR A 115 -10.52 -6.84 -6.12
C THR A 115 -10.07 -7.34 -4.74
N GLY A 116 -9.88 -6.41 -3.80
CA GLY A 116 -9.51 -6.76 -2.42
C GLY A 116 -8.03 -7.08 -2.19
N THR A 117 -7.13 -6.98 -3.19
CA THR A 117 -5.69 -7.23 -3.03
C THR A 117 -4.95 -6.14 -2.27
N GLY A 118 -5.55 -4.93 -2.15
CA GLY A 118 -4.98 -3.80 -1.44
C GLY A 118 -4.36 -2.71 -2.33
N LYS A 119 -4.82 -2.52 -3.59
CA LYS A 119 -4.33 -1.48 -4.50
C LYS A 119 -4.25 -0.09 -3.88
N GLU A 120 -5.31 0.35 -3.20
CA GLU A 120 -5.34 1.65 -2.52
C GLU A 120 -4.35 1.71 -1.35
N PHE A 121 -4.14 0.62 -0.63
CA PHE A 121 -3.13 0.54 0.41
C PHE A 121 -1.72 0.79 -0.16
N PHE A 122 -1.36 0.15 -1.27
CA PHE A 122 -0.08 0.39 -1.96
C PHE A 122 0.03 1.83 -2.46
N PHE A 123 -1.04 2.38 -3.05
CA PHE A 123 -1.06 3.78 -3.42
C PHE A 123 -0.79 4.71 -2.23
N ASN A 124 -1.46 4.51 -1.09
CA ASN A 124 -1.27 5.35 0.09
C ASN A 124 0.17 5.30 0.61
N ASN A 125 0.81 4.13 0.57
CA ASN A 125 2.21 3.99 0.94
C ASN A 125 3.14 4.69 -0.07
N ILE A 126 2.91 4.56 -1.38
CA ILE A 126 3.63 5.29 -2.42
C ILE A 126 3.56 6.79 -2.18
N TYR A 127 2.36 7.33 -1.96
CA TYR A 127 2.15 8.75 -1.68
C TYR A 127 2.85 9.21 -0.40
N SER A 128 2.78 8.42 0.68
CA SER A 128 3.48 8.71 1.93
C SER A 128 5.00 8.79 1.71
N ARG A 129 5.56 7.86 0.93
CA ARG A 129 7.00 7.85 0.61
C ARG A 129 7.40 9.04 -0.24
N ILE A 130 6.62 9.40 -1.27
CA ILE A 130 6.84 10.62 -2.06
C ILE A 130 6.85 11.85 -1.13
N THR A 131 5.85 11.96 -0.26
CA THR A 131 5.72 13.08 0.68
C THR A 131 6.93 13.18 1.61
N GLU A 132 7.41 12.05 2.13
CA GLU A 132 8.60 11.98 2.99
C GLU A 132 9.85 12.49 2.26
N ILE A 133 10.10 12.03 1.03
CA ILE A 133 11.23 12.47 0.21
C ILE A 133 11.16 13.99 -0.05
N PHE A 134 9.96 14.49 -0.35
CA PHE A 134 9.78 15.93 -0.57
C PHE A 134 10.02 16.76 0.70
N LYS A 135 9.54 16.30 1.86
CA LYS A 135 9.83 16.95 3.14
C LYS A 135 11.32 17.00 3.45
N GLN A 136 12.05 15.90 3.21
CA GLN A 136 13.51 15.86 3.38
C GLN A 136 14.24 16.85 2.47
N LYS A 137 13.70 17.16 1.28
CA LYS A 137 14.34 18.06 0.29
C LYS A 137 13.88 19.50 0.35
N LYS A 138 12.59 19.76 0.66
CA LYS A 138 11.96 21.09 0.66
C LYS A 138 11.61 21.60 2.06
N GLY A 139 11.80 20.81 3.12
CA GLY A 139 11.49 21.15 4.51
C GLY A 139 10.19 20.51 5.00
N ASP A 140 10.05 20.38 6.33
CA ASP A 140 8.94 19.64 6.98
C ASP A 140 7.56 20.27 6.74
N ASP A 141 7.50 21.58 6.49
CA ASP A 141 6.27 22.30 6.21
C ASP A 141 5.72 22.06 4.80
N PHE A 142 6.47 21.39 3.94
CA PHE A 142 6.05 21.13 2.57
C PHE A 142 4.85 20.16 2.55
N LYS A 143 3.79 20.57 1.84
CA LYS A 143 2.58 19.78 1.63
C LYS A 143 2.44 19.42 0.16
N LEU A 144 2.62 18.14 -0.14
CA LEU A 144 2.36 17.61 -1.48
C LEU A 144 0.85 17.55 -1.73
N ILE A 145 0.42 18.15 -2.84
CA ILE A 145 -1.00 18.14 -3.22
C ILE A 145 -1.38 16.72 -3.65
N LEU A 146 -2.48 16.22 -3.11
CA LEU A 146 -3.11 14.96 -3.50
C LEU A 146 -4.56 15.20 -3.88
N ARG A 147 -4.96 14.64 -5.02
CA ARG A 147 -6.36 14.46 -5.40
C ARG A 147 -6.62 12.99 -5.73
N LYS A 148 -7.74 12.47 -5.24
CA LYS A 148 -8.18 11.09 -5.48
C LYS A 148 -9.58 11.09 -6.03
N THR A 149 -9.85 10.19 -6.97
CA THR A 149 -11.20 9.88 -7.40
C THR A 149 -11.32 8.42 -7.80
N ASN A 150 -12.52 7.88 -7.69
CA ASN A 150 -12.87 6.57 -8.23
C ASN A 150 -13.70 6.80 -9.49
N ILE A 151 -13.19 6.34 -10.63
CA ILE A 151 -13.83 6.53 -11.94
C ILE A 151 -15.19 5.81 -12.00
N ALA A 152 -15.32 4.64 -11.38
CA ALA A 152 -16.57 3.88 -11.36
C ALA A 152 -17.70 4.57 -10.55
N ALA A 153 -17.39 5.58 -9.73
CA ALA A 153 -18.40 6.31 -8.96
C ALA A 153 -19.21 7.29 -9.81
N TYR A 154 -18.77 7.58 -11.02
CA TYR A 154 -19.39 8.56 -11.91
C TYR A 154 -19.71 7.92 -13.27
N SER A 155 -20.54 8.55 -14.06
CA SER A 155 -20.88 8.10 -15.41
C SER A 155 -20.86 9.27 -16.41
N GLY A 156 -20.34 9.02 -17.60
CA GLY A 156 -20.37 9.95 -18.73
C GLY A 156 -19.82 11.34 -18.43
N GLU A 157 -20.66 12.38 -18.56
CA GLU A 157 -20.24 13.79 -18.41
C GLU A 157 -19.80 14.14 -16.99
N PHE A 158 -20.28 13.42 -15.97
CA PHE A 158 -19.83 13.63 -14.59
C PHE A 158 -18.39 13.16 -14.37
N THR A 159 -17.98 12.04 -14.98
CA THR A 159 -16.58 11.59 -14.94
C THR A 159 -15.66 12.62 -15.57
N TYR A 160 -16.05 13.11 -16.76
CA TYR A 160 -15.30 14.17 -17.46
C TYR A 160 -15.20 15.43 -16.60
N SER A 161 -16.33 15.88 -16.06
CA SER A 161 -16.42 17.08 -15.19
C SER A 161 -15.57 16.96 -13.93
N GLU A 162 -15.53 15.79 -13.29
CA GLU A 162 -14.70 15.56 -12.10
C GLU A 162 -13.21 15.64 -12.43
N LEU A 163 -12.79 15.02 -13.55
CA LEU A 163 -11.39 15.03 -13.97
C LEU A 163 -10.90 16.38 -14.48
N PHE A 164 -11.64 16.95 -15.43
CA PHE A 164 -11.21 18.12 -16.23
C PHE A 164 -11.88 19.42 -15.80
N GLY A 165 -12.98 19.36 -15.03
CA GLY A 165 -13.78 20.50 -14.67
C GLY A 165 -14.85 20.86 -15.71
N HIS A 166 -15.70 21.82 -15.38
CA HIS A 166 -16.75 22.30 -16.25
C HIS A 166 -16.96 23.81 -16.11
N LYS A 167 -17.51 24.43 -17.18
CA LYS A 167 -18.02 25.80 -17.15
C LYS A 167 -19.50 25.78 -16.80
N LYS A 168 -19.99 26.88 -16.22
CA LYS A 168 -21.41 27.09 -15.97
C LYS A 168 -22.24 26.83 -17.26
N GLY A 169 -23.29 26.01 -17.16
CA GLY A 169 -24.15 25.66 -18.28
C GLY A 169 -23.60 24.54 -19.18
N ALA A 170 -22.52 23.87 -18.81
CA ALA A 170 -21.92 22.78 -19.62
C ALA A 170 -22.79 21.53 -19.71
N TYR A 171 -23.64 21.31 -18.72
CA TYR A 171 -24.66 20.23 -18.68
C TYR A 171 -25.83 20.64 -17.78
N THR A 172 -26.92 19.88 -17.81
CA THR A 172 -28.12 20.14 -16.98
C THR A 172 -27.76 20.06 -15.49
N GLY A 173 -27.87 21.17 -14.75
CA GLY A 173 -27.47 21.28 -13.34
C GLY A 173 -26.09 21.89 -13.10
N ALA A 174 -25.33 22.26 -14.12
CA ALA A 174 -24.05 22.99 -13.99
C ALA A 174 -24.29 24.48 -13.68
N GLU A 175 -24.73 24.81 -12.47
CA GLU A 175 -25.05 26.17 -12.05
C GLU A 175 -23.82 27.06 -11.88
N LEU A 176 -22.67 26.50 -11.52
CA LEU A 176 -21.40 27.19 -11.29
C LEU A 176 -20.30 26.52 -12.14
N SER A 177 -19.23 27.29 -12.45
CA SER A 177 -18.02 26.71 -13.03
C SER A 177 -17.19 26.05 -11.92
N ARG A 178 -16.65 24.85 -12.18
CA ARG A 178 -15.80 24.09 -11.23
C ARG A 178 -14.50 23.66 -11.90
N GLN A 179 -13.42 23.73 -11.14
CA GLN A 179 -12.12 23.12 -11.51
C GLN A 179 -12.21 21.60 -11.39
N GLY A 180 -11.50 20.90 -12.29
CA GLY A 180 -11.33 19.47 -12.19
C GLY A 180 -10.11 19.09 -11.35
N ILE A 181 -10.06 17.83 -10.91
CA ILE A 181 -8.97 17.34 -10.05
C ILE A 181 -7.59 17.45 -10.70
N LEU A 182 -7.50 17.36 -12.04
CA LEU A 182 -6.23 17.53 -12.76
C LEU A 182 -5.69 18.96 -12.65
N GLU A 183 -6.58 19.95 -12.64
CA GLU A 183 -6.21 21.35 -12.43
C GLU A 183 -5.85 21.63 -10.96
N GLU A 184 -6.67 21.14 -10.04
CA GLU A 184 -6.48 21.32 -8.60
C GLU A 184 -5.20 20.65 -8.08
N ALA A 185 -4.74 19.58 -8.75
CA ALA A 185 -3.55 18.82 -8.37
C ALA A 185 -2.27 19.30 -9.03
N ASN A 186 -2.27 20.45 -9.71
CA ASN A 186 -1.08 20.93 -10.42
C ASN A 186 0.14 20.99 -9.50
N GLY A 187 1.24 20.38 -9.92
CA GLY A 187 2.47 20.21 -9.12
C GLY A 187 2.44 19.05 -8.14
N GLY A 188 1.35 18.27 -8.08
CA GLY A 188 1.12 17.20 -7.11
C GLY A 188 0.89 15.82 -7.71
N VAL A 189 0.10 15.02 -6.99
CA VAL A 189 -0.23 13.63 -7.31
C VAL A 189 -1.73 13.48 -7.52
N VAL A 190 -2.12 12.74 -8.57
CA VAL A 190 -3.50 12.33 -8.81
C VAL A 190 -3.59 10.82 -8.75
N PHE A 191 -4.57 10.31 -8.02
CA PHE A 191 -4.91 8.90 -7.98
C PHE A 191 -6.28 8.65 -8.61
N LEU A 192 -6.29 7.83 -9.67
CA LEU A 192 -7.50 7.40 -10.36
C LEU A 192 -7.74 5.92 -10.06
N ASP A 193 -8.72 5.63 -9.22
CA ASP A 193 -9.12 4.24 -8.97
C ASP A 193 -10.12 3.77 -10.01
N GLU A 194 -10.08 2.49 -10.33
CA GLU A 194 -10.91 1.79 -11.32
C GLU A 194 -10.88 2.46 -12.70
N ILE A 195 -9.67 2.80 -13.18
CA ILE A 195 -9.49 3.45 -14.50
C ILE A 195 -10.05 2.64 -15.68
N GLY A 196 -10.18 1.32 -15.52
CA GLY A 196 -10.78 0.45 -16.52
C GLY A 196 -12.28 0.68 -16.75
N ASP A 197 -12.93 1.52 -15.91
CA ASP A 197 -14.33 1.91 -16.04
C ASP A 197 -14.52 3.26 -16.74
N ALA A 198 -13.42 3.90 -17.19
CA ALA A 198 -13.49 5.18 -17.90
C ALA A 198 -14.29 5.06 -19.22
N ASP A 199 -15.22 5.98 -19.44
CA ASP A 199 -15.98 6.06 -20.67
C ASP A 199 -15.09 6.49 -21.87
N PRO A 200 -15.48 6.21 -23.13
CA PRO A 200 -14.64 6.47 -24.30
C PRO A 200 -14.23 7.94 -24.46
N LYS A 201 -15.10 8.90 -24.10
CA LYS A 201 -14.82 10.34 -24.19
C LYS A 201 -13.74 10.74 -23.17
N THR A 202 -13.85 10.23 -21.95
CA THR A 202 -12.86 10.42 -20.89
C THR A 202 -11.51 9.80 -21.27
N GLN A 203 -11.50 8.60 -21.87
CA GLN A 203 -10.27 7.94 -22.32
C GLN A 203 -9.52 8.80 -23.35
N VAL A 204 -10.21 9.38 -24.35
CA VAL A 204 -9.59 10.25 -25.37
C VAL A 204 -8.95 11.49 -24.74
N GLN A 205 -9.64 12.13 -23.82
CA GLN A 205 -9.14 13.35 -23.19
C GLN A 205 -8.00 13.06 -22.23
N LEU A 206 -8.07 11.93 -21.51
CA LEU A 206 -7.00 11.50 -20.61
C LEU A 206 -5.72 11.17 -21.40
N LEU A 207 -5.84 10.51 -22.56
CA LEU A 207 -4.71 10.29 -23.45
C LEU A 207 -4.05 11.61 -23.87
N ARG A 208 -4.84 12.56 -24.38
CA ARG A 208 -4.33 13.89 -24.78
C ARG A 208 -3.63 14.60 -23.61
N PHE A 209 -4.22 14.52 -22.42
CA PHE A 209 -3.62 15.10 -21.22
C PHE A 209 -2.28 14.43 -20.86
N LEU A 210 -2.21 13.09 -20.89
CA LEU A 210 -0.98 12.34 -20.59
C LEU A 210 0.14 12.61 -21.62
N ASP A 211 -0.22 12.93 -22.86
CA ASP A 211 0.74 13.25 -23.93
C ASP A 211 1.29 14.67 -23.81
N THR A 212 0.43 15.62 -23.49
CA THR A 212 0.75 17.04 -23.64
C THR A 212 0.67 17.85 -22.34
N GLY A 213 0.07 17.32 -21.29
CA GLY A 213 -0.28 18.06 -20.07
C GLY A 213 -1.43 19.06 -20.27
N VAL A 214 -2.04 19.08 -21.46
CA VAL A 214 -3.06 20.08 -21.87
C VAL A 214 -4.45 19.44 -21.84
N PHE A 215 -5.43 20.18 -21.32
CA PHE A 215 -6.83 19.77 -21.29
C PHE A 215 -7.76 20.99 -21.41
N MET A 216 -9.07 20.73 -21.54
CA MET A 216 -10.12 21.74 -21.54
C MET A 216 -11.23 21.33 -20.60
N ARG A 217 -11.86 22.29 -19.91
CA ARG A 217 -13.06 22.04 -19.14
C ARG A 217 -14.25 21.75 -20.04
N LEU A 218 -15.20 21.00 -19.55
CA LEU A 218 -16.45 20.75 -20.27
C LEU A 218 -17.18 22.08 -20.54
N GLY A 219 -17.59 22.32 -21.79
CA GLY A 219 -18.26 23.56 -22.22
C GLY A 219 -17.33 24.77 -22.36
N GLU A 220 -16.01 24.58 -22.37
CA GLU A 220 -15.01 25.65 -22.55
C GLU A 220 -14.08 25.32 -23.73
N ASN A 221 -13.67 26.34 -24.49
CA ASN A 221 -12.68 26.22 -25.57
C ASN A 221 -11.26 26.65 -25.14
N GLN A 222 -11.09 27.12 -23.90
CA GLN A 222 -9.82 27.54 -23.37
C GLN A 222 -8.98 26.33 -22.97
N THR A 223 -7.77 26.26 -23.50
CA THR A 223 -6.78 25.23 -23.12
C THR A 223 -6.17 25.59 -21.77
N ARG A 224 -5.99 24.57 -20.94
CA ARG A 224 -5.35 24.63 -19.63
C ARG A 224 -4.20 23.64 -19.59
N TYR A 225 -3.26 23.87 -18.71
CA TYR A 225 -2.09 23.04 -18.54
C TYR A 225 -1.92 22.64 -17.06
N SER A 226 -1.56 21.40 -16.82
CA SER A 226 -1.23 20.92 -15.48
C SER A 226 -0.09 19.90 -15.55
N ARG A 227 0.80 19.95 -14.58
CA ARG A 227 1.86 18.95 -14.35
C ARG A 227 1.51 18.14 -13.11
N ILE A 228 1.27 16.86 -13.29
CA ILE A 228 0.94 15.95 -12.19
C ILE A 228 1.72 14.65 -12.33
N PHE A 229 1.87 13.94 -11.21
CA PHE A 229 2.20 12.52 -11.23
C PHE A 229 0.90 11.72 -11.17
N LEU A 230 0.55 11.05 -12.28
CA LEU A 230 -0.65 10.23 -12.36
C LEU A 230 -0.36 8.81 -11.88
N ILE A 231 -1.15 8.35 -10.91
CA ILE A 231 -1.20 6.95 -10.47
C ILE A 231 -2.61 6.43 -10.75
N ALA A 232 -2.72 5.40 -11.57
CA ALA A 232 -3.99 4.76 -11.90
C ALA A 232 -4.06 3.37 -11.28
N ALA A 233 -5.25 2.94 -10.86
CA ALA A 233 -5.49 1.59 -10.37
C ALA A 233 -6.66 0.94 -11.11
N THR A 234 -6.62 -0.39 -11.25
CA THR A 234 -7.74 -1.15 -11.81
C THR A 234 -7.72 -2.61 -11.36
N ASN A 235 -8.91 -3.20 -11.24
CA ASN A 235 -9.08 -4.64 -11.07
C ASN A 235 -9.33 -5.35 -12.41
N LYS A 236 -9.59 -4.61 -13.49
CA LYS A 236 -9.86 -5.18 -14.82
C LYS A 236 -8.58 -5.61 -15.53
N ASN A 237 -8.69 -6.65 -16.34
CA ASN A 237 -7.67 -7.00 -17.31
C ASN A 237 -7.79 -6.06 -18.51
N LEU A 238 -7.01 -4.97 -18.52
CA LEU A 238 -7.09 -3.95 -19.57
C LEU A 238 -6.81 -4.50 -20.95
N ARG A 239 -5.99 -5.55 -21.13
CA ARG A 239 -5.77 -6.18 -22.44
C ARG A 239 -7.06 -6.82 -22.94
N LYS A 240 -7.78 -7.53 -22.08
CA LYS A 240 -9.08 -8.08 -22.44
C LYS A 240 -10.09 -6.99 -22.76
N GLU A 241 -10.09 -5.86 -22.03
CA GLU A 241 -10.95 -4.71 -22.32
C GLU A 241 -10.61 -4.06 -23.67
N ILE A 242 -9.32 -4.08 -24.08
CA ILE A 242 -8.88 -3.63 -25.41
C ILE A 242 -9.40 -4.58 -26.49
N ASP A 243 -9.19 -5.88 -26.33
CA ASP A 243 -9.66 -6.89 -27.29
C ASP A 243 -11.18 -6.82 -27.53
N GLU A 244 -11.94 -6.45 -26.49
CA GLU A 244 -13.39 -6.29 -26.54
C GLU A 244 -13.83 -4.86 -26.91
N GLY A 245 -12.92 -3.95 -27.27
CA GLY A 245 -13.20 -2.59 -27.73
C GLY A 245 -13.70 -1.61 -26.67
N ARG A 246 -13.60 -1.95 -25.37
CA ARG A 246 -14.04 -1.09 -24.26
C ARG A 246 -12.94 -0.16 -23.75
N PHE A 247 -11.69 -0.48 -24.01
CA PHE A 247 -10.56 0.34 -23.61
C PHE A 247 -9.64 0.59 -24.79
N ARG A 248 -9.06 1.79 -24.88
CA ARG A 248 -8.17 2.17 -25.98
C ARG A 248 -6.75 1.66 -25.72
N GLU A 249 -6.15 1.08 -26.73
CA GLU A 249 -4.78 0.55 -26.67
C GLU A 249 -3.74 1.67 -26.48
N ASP A 250 -3.93 2.82 -27.16
CA ASP A 250 -3.02 3.96 -27.03
C ASP A 250 -2.99 4.53 -25.61
N LEU A 251 -4.14 4.66 -24.95
CA LEU A 251 -4.23 5.05 -23.54
C LEU A 251 -3.59 4.02 -22.61
N TYR A 252 -3.81 2.72 -22.89
CA TYR A 252 -3.17 1.65 -22.11
C TYR A 252 -1.64 1.78 -22.13
N HIS A 253 -1.03 1.97 -23.32
CA HIS A 253 0.43 2.12 -23.40
C HIS A 253 0.94 3.35 -22.65
N ARG A 254 0.16 4.42 -22.60
CA ARG A 254 0.53 5.63 -21.85
C ARG A 254 0.39 5.45 -20.34
N LEU A 255 -0.65 4.76 -19.87
CA LEU A 255 -0.85 4.45 -18.45
C LEU A 255 0.14 3.40 -17.93
N ASN A 256 0.52 2.45 -18.77
CA ASN A 256 1.34 1.30 -18.43
C ASN A 256 2.86 1.57 -18.50
N ALA A 257 3.29 2.84 -18.47
CA ALA A 257 4.71 3.22 -18.52
C ALA A 257 5.48 2.66 -17.30
N LEU A 258 4.88 2.73 -16.12
CA LEU A 258 5.33 2.04 -14.91
C LEU A 258 4.21 1.13 -14.44
N ASN A 259 4.50 -0.15 -14.23
CA ASN A 259 3.48 -1.14 -13.93
C ASN A 259 3.80 -1.96 -12.69
N PHE A 260 2.84 -2.02 -11.75
CA PHE A 260 2.90 -2.86 -10.57
C PHE A 260 1.67 -3.76 -10.47
N ARG A 261 1.92 -5.07 -10.55
CA ARG A 261 0.91 -6.08 -10.27
C ARG A 261 0.92 -6.40 -8.78
N ILE A 262 -0.22 -6.21 -8.12
CA ILE A 262 -0.40 -6.65 -6.74
C ILE A 262 -0.80 -8.13 -6.77
N PRO A 263 -0.02 -9.03 -6.13
CA PRO A 263 -0.35 -10.45 -6.11
C PRO A 263 -1.62 -10.71 -5.32
N THR A 264 -2.37 -11.73 -5.74
CA THR A 264 -3.52 -12.23 -5.00
C THR A 264 -3.09 -12.78 -3.65
N LEU A 265 -4.02 -12.92 -2.69
CA LEU A 265 -3.71 -13.52 -1.40
C LEU A 265 -3.36 -15.01 -1.55
N ASN A 266 -3.94 -15.68 -2.55
CA ASN A 266 -3.68 -17.07 -2.86
C ASN A 266 -2.25 -17.31 -3.40
N GLU A 267 -1.61 -16.30 -4.01
CA GLU A 267 -0.22 -16.35 -4.48
C GLU A 267 0.80 -16.06 -3.37
N ARG A 268 0.33 -15.65 -2.17
CA ARG A 268 1.15 -15.31 -1.01
C ARG A 268 0.58 -15.88 0.29
N LYS A 269 0.26 -17.16 0.29
CA LYS A 269 -0.36 -17.85 1.44
C LYS A 269 0.46 -17.77 2.72
N GLU A 270 1.78 -17.67 2.60
CA GLU A 270 2.72 -17.48 3.70
C GLU A 270 2.49 -16.17 4.49
N ASP A 271 1.84 -15.18 3.89
CA ASP A 271 1.52 -13.90 4.55
C ASP A 271 0.24 -13.97 5.39
N ILE A 272 -0.61 -15.01 5.19
CA ILE A 272 -1.96 -15.06 5.76
C ILE A 272 -1.94 -15.06 7.29
N SER A 273 -1.03 -15.80 7.91
CA SER A 273 -0.92 -15.86 9.38
C SER A 273 -0.62 -14.50 10.00
N ASP A 274 0.32 -13.76 9.40
CA ASP A 274 0.72 -12.43 9.88
C ASP A 274 -0.37 -11.40 9.62
N LEU A 275 -0.99 -11.44 8.43
CA LEU A 275 -2.13 -10.60 8.07
C LEU A 275 -3.32 -10.85 9.00
N ALA A 276 -3.62 -12.12 9.31
CA ALA A 276 -4.70 -12.49 10.23
C ALA A 276 -4.46 -11.92 11.63
N THR A 277 -3.25 -12.06 12.16
CA THR A 277 -2.88 -11.51 13.47
C THR A 277 -3.00 -9.98 13.49
N HIS A 278 -2.51 -9.32 12.45
CA HIS A 278 -2.58 -7.87 12.32
C HIS A 278 -4.02 -7.35 12.24
N PHE A 279 -4.82 -7.93 11.34
CA PHE A 279 -6.22 -7.50 11.20
C PHE A 279 -7.03 -7.79 12.44
N LEU A 280 -6.78 -8.92 13.12
CA LEU A 280 -7.43 -9.20 14.39
C LEU A 280 -7.12 -8.12 15.43
N GLY A 281 -5.87 -7.63 15.47
CA GLY A 281 -5.47 -6.51 16.35
C GLY A 281 -6.26 -5.23 16.05
N ILE A 282 -6.35 -4.84 14.78
CA ILE A 282 -7.10 -3.64 14.36
C ILE A 282 -8.59 -3.80 14.68
N LEU A 283 -9.17 -4.95 14.32
CA LEU A 283 -10.59 -5.22 14.53
C LEU A 283 -10.93 -5.24 16.02
N PHE A 284 -10.10 -5.90 16.83
CA PHE A 284 -10.32 -5.93 18.28
C PHE A 284 -10.29 -4.54 18.90
N GLN A 285 -9.34 -3.68 18.51
CA GLN A 285 -9.30 -2.30 18.99
C GLN A 285 -10.53 -1.49 18.56
N ALA A 286 -11.00 -1.68 17.33
CA ALA A 286 -12.16 -0.97 16.79
C ALA A 286 -13.49 -1.40 17.45
N TYR A 287 -13.62 -2.69 17.76
CA TYR A 287 -14.84 -3.26 18.31
C TYR A 287 -14.80 -3.52 19.83
N LYS A 288 -13.70 -3.17 20.50
CA LYS A 288 -13.59 -3.25 21.94
C LYS A 288 -14.60 -2.31 22.59
N LYS A 289 -15.71 -2.85 23.05
CA LYS A 289 -16.74 -2.14 23.82
C LYS A 289 -16.18 -1.84 25.21
N GLY A 290 -15.47 -0.73 25.42
CA GLY A 290 -15.21 -0.06 26.70
C GLY A 290 -14.89 -0.89 27.96
N HIS A 291 -14.88 -2.21 27.89
CA HIS A 291 -14.61 -3.10 29.02
C HIS A 291 -13.10 -3.11 29.33
N LYS A 292 -12.72 -2.40 30.38
CA LYS A 292 -11.36 -2.49 30.95
C LYS A 292 -11.15 -3.93 31.38
N GLY A 293 -10.24 -4.66 30.69
CA GLY A 293 -9.81 -6.00 31.09
C GLY A 293 -10.11 -7.13 30.08
N GLU A 294 -10.76 -6.85 28.94
CA GLU A 294 -10.94 -7.88 27.92
C GLU A 294 -9.58 -8.30 27.31
N ALA A 295 -9.24 -9.60 27.42
CA ALA A 295 -8.00 -10.13 26.90
C ALA A 295 -7.97 -10.09 25.37
N PHE A 296 -6.82 -9.79 24.78
CA PHE A 296 -6.61 -9.83 23.35
C PHE A 296 -6.93 -11.24 22.80
N PRO A 297 -7.80 -11.36 21.79
CA PRO A 297 -8.19 -12.65 21.25
C PRO A 297 -7.01 -13.33 20.54
N ARG A 298 -6.91 -14.66 20.72
CA ARG A 298 -5.95 -15.52 20.04
C ARG A 298 -6.69 -16.39 19.02
N ILE A 299 -6.01 -16.74 17.95
CA ILE A 299 -6.53 -17.68 16.96
C ILE A 299 -5.94 -19.06 17.29
N GLU A 300 -6.79 -20.08 17.30
CA GLU A 300 -6.37 -21.47 17.47
C GLU A 300 -5.46 -21.89 16.30
N ALA A 301 -4.44 -22.72 16.56
CA ALA A 301 -3.50 -23.16 15.52
C ALA A 301 -4.22 -23.83 14.32
N LYS A 302 -5.18 -24.73 14.59
CA LYS A 302 -6.00 -25.35 13.54
C LYS A 302 -6.81 -24.36 12.72
N ALA A 303 -7.27 -23.27 13.33
CA ALA A 303 -7.97 -22.19 12.64
C ALA A 303 -7.03 -21.41 11.74
N VAL A 304 -5.78 -21.16 12.17
CA VAL A 304 -4.74 -20.55 11.32
C VAL A 304 -4.41 -21.45 10.12
N ASP A 305 -4.21 -22.74 10.34
CA ASP A 305 -3.93 -23.72 9.27
C ASP A 305 -5.06 -23.73 8.23
N TYR A 306 -6.32 -23.68 8.69
CA TYR A 306 -7.46 -23.59 7.80
C TYR A 306 -7.46 -22.29 7.00
N LEU A 307 -7.23 -21.13 7.64
CA LEU A 307 -7.11 -19.85 6.94
C LEU A 307 -6.03 -19.86 5.87
N VAL A 308 -4.86 -20.46 6.14
CA VAL A 308 -3.77 -20.60 5.16
C VAL A 308 -4.15 -21.50 3.98
N SER A 309 -4.95 -22.55 4.22
CA SER A 309 -5.41 -23.48 3.17
C SER A 309 -6.56 -22.91 2.34
N TYR A 310 -7.33 -21.97 2.89
CA TYR A 310 -8.54 -21.42 2.26
C TYR A 310 -8.22 -20.69 0.95
N ASN A 311 -9.17 -20.72 0.01
CA ASN A 311 -9.04 -20.06 -1.29
C ASN A 311 -9.85 -18.75 -1.32
N TYR A 312 -9.15 -17.63 -1.21
CA TYR A 312 -9.74 -16.31 -1.13
C TYR A 312 -10.08 -15.76 -2.52
N ARG A 313 -11.36 -15.61 -2.85
CA ARG A 313 -11.84 -14.93 -4.06
C ARG A 313 -11.82 -13.39 -3.90
N GLY A 314 -12.10 -12.91 -2.70
CA GLY A 314 -12.08 -11.50 -2.33
C GLY A 314 -10.77 -11.04 -1.70
N ASN A 315 -9.72 -11.88 -1.76
CA ASN A 315 -8.37 -11.57 -1.30
C ASN A 315 -8.33 -11.06 0.17
N VAL A 316 -7.56 -10.03 0.45
CA VAL A 316 -7.37 -9.45 1.79
C VAL A 316 -8.69 -8.91 2.37
N ARG A 317 -9.59 -8.41 1.51
CA ARG A 317 -10.91 -7.92 1.95
C ARG A 317 -11.75 -9.06 2.52
N GLU A 318 -11.74 -10.23 1.88
CA GLU A 318 -12.44 -11.43 2.35
C GLU A 318 -11.83 -11.96 3.66
N LEU A 319 -10.49 -12.07 3.75
CA LEU A 319 -9.82 -12.46 4.99
C LEU A 319 -10.24 -11.54 6.16
N LYS A 320 -10.22 -10.21 5.95
CA LYS A 320 -10.63 -9.24 6.96
C LYS A 320 -12.10 -9.44 7.39
N ASN A 321 -12.99 -9.71 6.45
CA ASN A 321 -14.40 -9.96 6.73
C ASN A 321 -14.61 -11.27 7.51
N ILE A 322 -13.91 -12.35 7.14
CA ILE A 322 -13.94 -13.63 7.88
C ILE A 322 -13.50 -13.40 9.33
N LEU A 323 -12.37 -12.70 9.54
CA LEU A 323 -11.86 -12.41 10.88
C LEU A 323 -12.80 -11.53 11.70
N MET A 324 -13.45 -10.55 11.06
CA MET A 324 -14.44 -9.69 11.70
C MET A 324 -15.62 -10.52 12.19
N ARG A 325 -16.19 -11.38 11.35
CA ARG A 325 -17.31 -12.27 11.73
C ARG A 325 -16.90 -13.22 12.85
N ALA A 326 -15.75 -13.89 12.71
CA ALA A 326 -15.24 -14.79 13.73
C ALA A 326 -14.99 -14.08 15.07
N LEU A 327 -14.52 -12.82 15.05
CA LEU A 327 -14.36 -11.99 16.25
C LEU A 327 -15.69 -11.68 16.91
N MET A 328 -16.77 -11.44 16.14
CA MET A 328 -18.10 -11.12 16.65
C MET A 328 -18.82 -12.35 17.23
N PHE A 329 -18.62 -13.54 16.62
CA PHE A 329 -19.29 -14.78 17.04
C PHE A 329 -18.52 -15.57 18.08
N ARG A 330 -17.26 -15.16 18.43
CA ARG A 330 -16.47 -15.85 19.43
C ARG A 330 -17.10 -15.85 20.81
N GLN A 331 -16.89 -16.94 21.55
CA GLN A 331 -17.15 -17.03 22.99
C GLN A 331 -15.80 -16.98 23.72
N GLY A 332 -15.59 -15.93 24.51
CA GLY A 332 -14.32 -15.74 25.24
C GLY A 332 -13.18 -15.13 24.40
N SER A 333 -11.93 -15.44 24.77
CA SER A 333 -10.72 -14.84 24.17
C SER A 333 -10.05 -15.70 23.09
N LEU A 334 -10.65 -16.85 22.72
CA LEU A 334 -10.11 -17.75 21.70
C LEU A 334 -11.05 -17.78 20.47
N ILE A 335 -10.48 -17.58 19.30
CA ILE A 335 -11.17 -17.81 18.01
C ILE A 335 -10.84 -19.25 17.59
N THR A 336 -11.84 -20.11 17.65
CA THR A 336 -11.72 -21.53 17.29
C THR A 336 -11.85 -21.79 15.81
N LEU A 337 -11.51 -23.00 15.37
CA LEU A 337 -11.76 -23.44 14.01
C LEU A 337 -13.25 -23.36 13.65
N GLU A 338 -14.14 -23.68 14.57
CA GLU A 338 -15.59 -23.60 14.35
C GLU A 338 -16.06 -22.17 14.05
N ASN A 339 -15.55 -21.18 14.79
CA ASN A 339 -15.84 -19.76 14.53
C ASN A 339 -15.39 -19.34 13.12
N ILE A 340 -14.24 -19.84 12.64
CA ILE A 340 -13.76 -19.54 11.28
C ILE A 340 -14.62 -20.23 10.23
N LEU A 341 -14.98 -21.52 10.44
CA LEU A 341 -15.84 -22.24 9.52
C LEU A 341 -17.21 -21.59 9.37
N GLU A 342 -17.83 -21.19 10.48
CA GLU A 342 -19.10 -20.46 10.48
C GLU A 342 -18.98 -19.12 9.75
N ALA A 343 -17.88 -18.37 10.01
CA ALA A 343 -17.60 -17.11 9.34
C ALA A 343 -17.40 -17.25 7.81
N CYS A 344 -16.86 -18.38 7.33
CA CYS A 344 -16.70 -18.67 5.91
C CYS A 344 -18.03 -19.07 5.24
N GLN A 345 -18.88 -19.85 5.93
CA GLN A 345 -20.16 -20.33 5.38
C GLN A 345 -21.17 -19.21 5.10
N SER A 346 -21.12 -18.12 5.86
CA SER A 346 -22.00 -16.96 5.64
C SER A 346 -21.77 -16.25 4.30
N GLU A 347 -20.69 -16.51 3.57
CA GLU A 347 -20.48 -16.03 2.20
C GLU A 347 -21.04 -16.98 1.13
N SER A 348 -21.11 -18.29 1.42
CA SER A 348 -21.57 -19.32 0.47
C SER A 348 -23.09 -19.42 0.37
N SER A 349 -23.83 -18.87 1.33
CA SER A 349 -25.26 -19.10 1.50
C SER A 349 -26.18 -18.03 0.89
N ASN A 350 -25.80 -17.47 -0.27
CA ASN A 350 -26.82 -16.83 -1.13
C ASN A 350 -27.77 -17.86 -1.79
N THR A 351 -27.66 -19.12 -1.42
CA THR A 351 -28.53 -20.22 -1.88
C THR A 351 -28.79 -21.19 -0.74
N THR A 352 -29.62 -20.86 0.24
CA THR A 352 -30.61 -21.75 0.87
C THR A 352 -31.18 -21.15 2.17
N ASN A 353 -32.43 -21.43 2.42
CA ASN A 353 -33.41 -20.89 3.34
C ASN A 353 -33.12 -20.82 4.87
N THR A 354 -31.95 -21.14 5.37
CA THR A 354 -31.64 -21.15 6.80
C THR A 354 -31.22 -19.77 7.33
N ASN A 355 -30.61 -18.92 6.47
CA ASN A 355 -30.11 -17.60 6.85
C ASN A 355 -31.19 -16.52 6.94
N LYS A 356 -32.36 -16.73 6.35
CA LYS A 356 -33.50 -15.82 6.56
C LYS A 356 -33.91 -15.69 8.03
N LYS A 357 -33.69 -16.73 8.86
CA LYS A 357 -34.00 -16.69 10.28
C LYS A 357 -33.03 -15.83 11.10
N ILE A 358 -31.73 -15.88 10.76
CA ILE A 358 -30.68 -15.10 11.49
C ILE A 358 -30.71 -13.65 11.06
N VAL A 359 -30.81 -13.36 9.74
CA VAL A 359 -30.95 -11.99 9.21
C VAL A 359 -32.24 -11.35 9.76
N ASN A 360 -33.36 -12.07 9.79
CA ASN A 360 -34.59 -11.55 10.39
C ASN A 360 -34.48 -11.32 11.90
N GLN A 361 -33.67 -12.08 12.65
CA GLN A 361 -33.43 -11.80 14.07
C GLN A 361 -32.51 -10.57 14.27
N ILE A 362 -31.52 -10.36 13.40
CA ILE A 362 -30.67 -9.17 13.45
C ILE A 362 -31.45 -7.93 13.03
N ASP A 363 -32.25 -7.99 11.97
CA ASP A 363 -33.12 -6.91 11.55
C ASP A 363 -34.19 -6.59 12.60
N LEU A 364 -34.74 -7.59 13.29
CA LEU A 364 -35.66 -7.40 14.42
C LEU A 364 -34.99 -6.76 15.65
N MET A 365 -33.68 -7.08 15.88
CA MET A 365 -32.91 -6.43 16.93
C MET A 365 -32.51 -4.98 16.56
N LEU A 366 -32.14 -4.71 15.30
CA LEU A 366 -31.86 -3.37 14.81
C LEU A 366 -33.11 -2.48 14.83
N ASN A 367 -34.27 -2.98 14.40
CA ASN A 367 -35.56 -2.27 14.48
C ASN A 367 -36.01 -1.98 15.92
N LYS A 368 -35.70 -2.87 16.88
CA LYS A 368 -35.96 -2.60 18.32
C LYS A 368 -35.05 -1.53 18.90
N LEU A 369 -33.83 -1.37 18.36
CA LEU A 369 -32.87 -0.32 18.74
C LEU A 369 -33.28 1.05 18.16
N GLU A 370 -33.83 1.09 16.94
CA GLU A 370 -34.33 2.33 16.31
C GLU A 370 -35.63 2.84 16.94
N VAL A 371 -36.47 1.95 17.51
CA VAL A 371 -37.75 2.31 18.15
C VAL A 371 -37.58 2.63 19.65
N GLY A 372 -36.37 2.53 20.21
CA GLY A 372 -36.10 2.94 21.60
C GLY A 372 -36.69 2.02 22.69
N GLU A 373 -37.19 0.84 22.33
CA GLU A 373 -37.69 -0.16 23.27
C GLU A 373 -36.67 -1.31 23.42
N GLY A 374 -35.75 -1.17 24.34
CA GLY A 374 -34.87 -2.27 24.75
C GLY A 374 -33.60 -1.83 25.48
N THR A 375 -33.60 -1.96 26.79
CA THR A 375 -32.37 -1.95 27.61
C THR A 375 -31.65 -3.28 27.41
N PHE A 376 -30.42 -3.22 26.92
CA PHE A 376 -29.50 -4.38 26.90
C PHE A 376 -28.88 -4.59 28.28
N TRP A 377 -29.03 -5.80 28.81
CA TRP A 377 -28.22 -6.38 29.83
C TRP A 377 -27.30 -7.45 29.22
#